data_270fa3f8ef886cf6a51c92c57e504fff
#
_entry.id   270fa3f8ef886cf6a51c92c57e504fff
#
_cell.length_a   1.000
_cell.length_b   1.000
_cell.length_c   1.000
_cell.angle_alpha   90.00
_cell.angle_beta   90.00
_cell.angle_gamma   90.00
#
_symmetry.space_group_name_H-M   'P 1'
#
loop_
_entity.id
_entity.type
_entity.pdbx_description
1 polymer ?
#
loop_
_entity_poly.entity_id
_entity_poly.type
_entity_poly.pdbx_seq_one_letter_code
_entity_poly.pdbx_strand_id
1 'polypeptide(L)'
;MLPATLIPLDAVPPVFRGGILAIGNFDGMHRGHHALFEATRREAERRGVPALILTFEPHPRQVLRPGEPFFRLTPLPAKARIAGALGISGIVVARFDAAFAQTSAEAFVANVLVRDLDIAAVVVGHDFQFGHDRAGTPGYLQAEGRRLGFETIVVGAVGDIEGRPHSATAIRSALEEGDVAAANHDLGYRWFVAGTVQHGDKRGRELGYPTANVRLPAECGLALGIYAVTLTRRDGSVYPAVASYGKRPTFDNGAVLLEVHVFDFAGDLYGEEVNVTFFAYLRGEERFSSIEALIEQMDRDSLTARAILASAGPGSALDAAITATSVARGMPIP
;
A
#
# COMPACT_ATOMS: atom_id res chain seq x y z
N MET A 1 1.69 5.28 -16.86
CA MET A 1 2.90 4.59 -16.34
C MET A 1 2.59 3.11 -16.15
N LEU A 2 3.61 2.25 -16.16
CA LEU A 2 3.44 0.83 -15.84
C LEU A 2 3.76 0.60 -14.36
N PRO A 3 3.12 -0.38 -13.71
CA PRO A 3 3.51 -0.81 -12.37
C PRO A 3 4.92 -1.40 -12.41
N ALA A 4 5.64 -1.36 -11.30
CA ALA A 4 6.92 -2.02 -11.16
C ALA A 4 6.75 -3.54 -11.37
N THR A 5 7.69 -4.16 -12.06
CA THR A 5 7.66 -5.60 -12.34
C THR A 5 7.88 -6.39 -11.04
N LEU A 6 7.02 -7.36 -10.74
CA LEU A 6 7.21 -8.28 -9.63
C LEU A 6 8.18 -9.39 -10.05
N ILE A 7 9.25 -9.59 -9.29
CA ILE A 7 10.35 -10.48 -9.61
C ILE A 7 10.57 -11.42 -8.42
N PRO A 8 10.31 -12.74 -8.54
CA PRO A 8 10.69 -13.68 -7.51
C PRO A 8 12.21 -13.69 -7.31
N LEU A 9 12.68 -13.70 -6.06
CA LEU A 9 14.12 -13.67 -5.75
C LEU A 9 14.87 -14.88 -6.32
N ASP A 10 14.23 -16.04 -6.41
CA ASP A 10 14.79 -17.27 -6.95
C ASP A 10 14.79 -17.35 -8.49
N ALA A 11 14.20 -16.35 -9.17
CA ALA A 11 14.05 -16.30 -10.62
C ALA A 11 14.30 -14.89 -11.19
N VAL A 12 15.36 -14.22 -10.76
CA VAL A 12 15.68 -12.85 -11.19
C VAL A 12 16.17 -12.85 -12.65
N PRO A 13 15.41 -12.19 -13.56
CA PRO A 13 15.83 -12.08 -14.97
C PRO A 13 17.13 -11.28 -15.11
N PRO A 14 18.00 -11.60 -16.09
CA PRO A 14 19.28 -10.90 -16.29
C PRO A 14 19.16 -9.38 -16.41
N VAL A 15 18.06 -8.87 -16.99
CA VAL A 15 17.81 -7.43 -17.18
C VAL A 15 17.68 -6.66 -15.86
N PHE A 16 17.40 -7.34 -14.75
CA PHE A 16 17.28 -6.74 -13.41
C PHE A 16 18.52 -6.99 -12.54
N ARG A 17 19.51 -7.74 -13.00
CA ARG A 17 20.79 -7.91 -12.29
C ARG A 17 21.68 -6.69 -12.49
N GLY A 18 22.57 -6.44 -11.54
CA GLY A 18 23.46 -5.27 -11.59
C GLY A 18 22.77 -3.94 -11.24
N GLY A 19 21.52 -3.99 -10.74
CA GLY A 19 20.74 -2.80 -10.41
C GLY A 19 21.12 -2.11 -9.10
N ILE A 20 20.47 -0.98 -8.83
CA ILE A 20 20.51 -0.29 -7.55
C ILE A 20 19.31 -0.76 -6.74
N LEU A 21 19.54 -1.24 -5.51
CA LEU A 21 18.56 -1.94 -4.71
C LEU A 21 18.26 -1.22 -3.40
N ALA A 22 17.02 -0.75 -3.18
CA ALA A 22 16.58 -0.39 -1.83
C ALA A 22 16.00 -1.63 -1.13
N ILE A 23 16.25 -1.77 0.18
CA ILE A 23 15.79 -2.92 0.97
C ILE A 23 14.87 -2.47 2.09
N GLY A 24 13.69 -3.11 2.21
CA GLY A 24 12.76 -2.84 3.30
C GLY A 24 11.44 -3.59 3.17
N ASN A 25 10.66 -3.58 4.23
CA ASN A 25 9.30 -4.12 4.20
C ASN A 25 8.36 -3.27 3.33
N PHE A 26 8.65 -1.97 3.26
CA PHE A 26 7.92 -0.98 2.46
C PHE A 26 6.39 -1.08 2.64
N ASP A 27 5.94 -1.31 3.88
CA ASP A 27 4.52 -1.25 4.18
C ASP A 27 4.10 0.20 4.40
N GLY A 28 3.03 0.62 3.73
CA GLY A 28 2.60 2.01 3.63
C GLY A 28 3.33 2.82 2.56
N MET A 29 4.56 2.48 2.16
CA MET A 29 5.38 3.24 1.18
C MET A 29 5.33 4.75 1.44
N HIS A 30 5.48 5.15 2.71
CA HIS A 30 5.35 6.52 3.21
C HIS A 30 6.52 7.43 2.78
N ARG A 31 6.43 8.72 3.08
CA ARG A 31 7.44 9.74 2.70
C ARG A 31 8.88 9.37 3.09
N GLY A 32 9.09 8.68 4.22
CA GLY A 32 10.41 8.14 4.57
C GLY A 32 10.93 7.12 3.56
N HIS A 33 10.05 6.26 3.03
CA HIS A 33 10.41 5.34 1.95
C HIS A 33 10.63 6.04 0.61
N HIS A 34 9.90 7.15 0.33
CA HIS A 34 10.10 7.92 -0.90
C HIS A 34 11.52 8.44 -1.03
N ALA A 35 12.16 8.85 0.08
CA ALA A 35 13.56 9.28 0.05
C ALA A 35 14.52 8.15 -0.35
N LEU A 36 14.26 6.91 0.11
CA LEU A 36 15.02 5.74 -0.31
C LEU A 36 14.84 5.46 -1.81
N PHE A 37 13.59 5.52 -2.28
CA PHE A 37 13.28 5.27 -3.70
C PHE A 37 13.86 6.35 -4.61
N GLU A 38 13.82 7.61 -4.19
CA GLU A 38 14.43 8.70 -4.95
C GLU A 38 15.95 8.55 -5.03
N ALA A 39 16.63 8.19 -3.92
CA ALA A 39 18.07 7.90 -3.93
C ALA A 39 18.40 6.72 -4.86
N THR A 40 17.56 5.66 -4.81
CA THR A 40 17.71 4.48 -5.66
C THR A 40 17.53 4.84 -7.14
N ARG A 41 16.49 5.58 -7.48
CA ARG A 41 16.20 6.01 -8.85
C ARG A 41 17.31 6.90 -9.41
N ARG A 42 17.74 7.93 -8.68
CA ARG A 42 18.83 8.85 -9.10
C ARG A 42 20.12 8.10 -9.37
N GLU A 43 20.49 7.20 -8.48
CA GLU A 43 21.74 6.44 -8.63
C GLU A 43 21.63 5.44 -9.81
N ALA A 44 20.48 4.80 -9.99
CA ALA A 44 20.21 3.94 -11.12
C ALA A 44 20.29 4.68 -12.46
N GLU A 45 19.67 5.87 -12.55
CA GLU A 45 19.76 6.75 -13.72
C GLU A 45 21.21 7.14 -14.03
N ARG A 46 21.97 7.55 -12.97
CA ARG A 46 23.37 7.94 -13.11
C ARG A 46 24.24 6.83 -13.70
N ARG A 47 23.93 5.55 -13.37
CA ARG A 47 24.69 4.39 -13.83
C ARG A 47 24.11 3.72 -15.07
N GLY A 48 22.89 4.08 -15.49
CA GLY A 48 22.20 3.43 -16.60
C GLY A 48 21.77 1.99 -16.29
N VAL A 49 21.42 1.69 -15.02
CA VAL A 49 21.01 0.38 -14.54
C VAL A 49 19.60 0.43 -13.94
N PRO A 50 18.90 -0.70 -13.72
CA PRO A 50 17.56 -0.69 -13.16
C PRO A 50 17.53 -0.24 -11.70
N ALA A 51 16.47 0.55 -11.35
CA ALA A 51 16.12 0.89 -9.97
C ALA A 51 15.21 -0.18 -9.40
N LEU A 52 15.61 -0.83 -8.31
CA LEU A 52 14.92 -1.98 -7.72
C LEU A 52 14.62 -1.76 -6.25
N ILE A 53 13.60 -2.43 -5.76
CA ILE A 53 13.39 -2.64 -4.33
C ILE A 53 13.34 -4.13 -4.00
N LEU A 54 13.85 -4.52 -2.83
CA LEU A 54 13.68 -5.85 -2.26
C LEU A 54 12.68 -5.77 -1.11
N THR A 55 11.64 -6.56 -1.19
CA THR A 55 10.63 -6.70 -0.14
C THR A 55 10.38 -8.17 0.17
N PHE A 56 9.61 -8.42 1.23
CA PHE A 56 9.43 -9.75 1.80
C PHE A 56 7.94 -10.14 1.79
N GLU A 57 7.65 -11.38 1.36
CA GLU A 57 6.31 -11.98 1.38
C GLU A 57 6.35 -13.41 1.94
N PRO A 58 5.50 -13.76 2.92
CA PRO A 58 4.64 -12.86 3.72
C PRO A 58 5.43 -11.79 4.44
N HIS A 59 4.75 -10.75 4.93
CA HIS A 59 5.41 -9.71 5.72
C HIS A 59 6.11 -10.33 6.95
N PRO A 60 7.37 -9.96 7.27
CA PRO A 60 8.15 -10.59 8.35
C PRO A 60 7.42 -10.67 9.69
N ARG A 61 6.62 -9.63 10.05
CA ARG A 61 5.84 -9.65 11.29
C ARG A 61 4.83 -10.80 11.35
N GLN A 62 4.22 -11.18 10.23
CA GLN A 62 3.24 -12.25 10.16
C GLN A 62 3.89 -13.63 10.44
N VAL A 63 5.14 -13.81 10.00
CA VAL A 63 5.90 -15.03 10.22
C VAL A 63 6.53 -15.10 11.62
N LEU A 64 7.08 -13.96 12.07
CA LEU A 64 7.76 -13.88 13.38
C LEU A 64 6.80 -13.78 14.56
N ARG A 65 5.54 -13.38 14.32
CA ARG A 65 4.49 -13.27 15.34
C ARG A 65 3.18 -13.90 14.83
N PRO A 66 3.16 -15.22 14.61
CA PRO A 66 1.99 -15.90 14.09
C PRO A 66 0.82 -15.76 15.08
N GLY A 67 -0.37 -15.45 14.55
CA GLY A 67 -1.57 -15.26 15.36
C GLY A 67 -1.81 -13.83 15.87
N GLU A 68 -0.84 -12.90 15.75
CA GLU A 68 -1.10 -11.48 15.98
C GLU A 68 -1.76 -10.88 14.75
N PRO A 69 -2.94 -10.21 14.89
CA PRO A 69 -3.51 -9.45 13.77
C PRO A 69 -2.52 -8.41 13.25
N PHE A 70 -2.42 -8.33 11.93
CA PHE A 70 -1.50 -7.37 11.32
C PHE A 70 -2.17 -6.64 10.16
N PHE A 71 -2.56 -5.39 10.41
CA PHE A 71 -3.09 -4.50 9.39
C PHE A 71 -2.01 -4.13 8.37
N ARG A 72 -2.11 -4.72 7.20
CA ARG A 72 -1.21 -4.47 6.09
C ARG A 72 -1.67 -3.26 5.30
N LEU A 73 -0.88 -2.18 5.32
CA LEU A 73 -1.21 -0.92 4.65
C LEU A 73 -1.16 -1.02 3.14
N THR A 74 -0.19 -1.79 2.62
CA THR A 74 0.11 -1.84 1.19
C THR A 74 0.37 -3.28 0.75
N PRO A 75 -0.65 -4.03 0.30
CA PRO A 75 -0.48 -5.33 -0.33
C PRO A 75 0.40 -5.27 -1.58
N LEU A 76 0.99 -6.39 -1.98
CA LEU A 76 1.99 -6.44 -3.06
C LEU A 76 1.53 -5.81 -4.39
N PRO A 77 0.27 -5.99 -4.87
CA PRO A 77 -0.19 -5.29 -6.07
C PRO A 77 -0.21 -3.76 -5.92
N ALA A 78 -0.60 -3.26 -4.75
CA ALA A 78 -0.57 -1.82 -4.45
C ALA A 78 0.88 -1.31 -4.39
N LYS A 79 1.80 -2.08 -3.78
CA LYS A 79 3.25 -1.75 -3.80
C LYS A 79 3.76 -1.61 -5.22
N ALA A 80 3.41 -2.52 -6.13
CA ALA A 80 3.87 -2.47 -7.52
C ALA A 80 3.40 -1.20 -8.24
N ARG A 81 2.17 -0.76 -7.99
CA ARG A 81 1.63 0.50 -8.54
C ARG A 81 2.36 1.71 -7.99
N ILE A 82 2.50 1.80 -6.68
CA ILE A 82 3.14 2.94 -6.01
C ILE A 82 4.62 3.01 -6.40
N ALA A 83 5.33 1.87 -6.39
CA ALA A 83 6.74 1.80 -6.80
C ALA A 83 6.94 2.25 -8.24
N GLY A 84 6.10 1.78 -9.17
CA GLY A 84 6.13 2.22 -10.57
C GLY A 84 5.88 3.73 -10.71
N ALA A 85 4.90 4.28 -9.97
CA ALA A 85 4.63 5.71 -9.94
C ALA A 85 5.81 6.53 -9.38
N LEU A 86 6.64 5.94 -8.52
CA LEU A 86 7.87 6.53 -7.97
C LEU A 86 9.12 6.26 -8.82
N GLY A 87 8.96 5.63 -10.00
CA GLY A 87 10.06 5.38 -10.95
C GLY A 87 10.92 4.14 -10.64
N ILE A 88 10.43 3.23 -9.80
CA ILE A 88 11.07 1.94 -9.55
C ILE A 88 10.69 0.97 -10.66
N SER A 89 11.68 0.30 -11.27
CA SER A 89 11.50 -0.61 -12.40
C SER A 89 11.01 -1.99 -11.97
N GLY A 90 11.48 -2.47 -10.81
CA GLY A 90 11.17 -3.82 -10.33
C GLY A 90 11.14 -3.97 -8.82
N ILE A 91 10.30 -4.88 -8.35
CA ILE A 91 10.22 -5.31 -6.95
C ILE A 91 10.69 -6.75 -6.88
N VAL A 92 11.84 -6.96 -6.29
CA VAL A 92 12.31 -8.31 -5.94
C VAL A 92 11.56 -8.76 -4.70
N VAL A 93 10.88 -9.88 -4.81
CA VAL A 93 10.07 -10.46 -3.73
C VAL A 93 10.80 -11.66 -3.15
N ALA A 94 11.30 -11.53 -1.94
CA ALA A 94 11.87 -12.64 -1.20
C ALA A 94 10.77 -13.34 -0.39
N ARG A 95 10.66 -14.65 -0.54
CA ARG A 95 9.81 -15.47 0.33
C ARG A 95 10.37 -15.44 1.74
N PHE A 96 9.61 -14.88 2.68
CA PHE A 96 10.01 -14.79 4.08
C PHE A 96 9.33 -15.90 4.87
N ASP A 97 10.05 -16.98 5.09
CA ASP A 97 9.63 -18.10 5.93
C ASP A 97 10.58 -18.28 7.13
N ALA A 98 10.35 -19.30 7.94
CA ALA A 98 11.18 -19.60 9.11
C ALA A 98 12.64 -19.87 8.74
N ALA A 99 12.91 -20.47 7.58
CA ALA A 99 14.25 -20.73 7.10
C ALA A 99 14.96 -19.43 6.67
N PHE A 100 14.26 -18.57 5.93
CA PHE A 100 14.82 -17.26 5.53
C PHE A 100 15.08 -16.37 6.75
N ALA A 101 14.23 -16.42 7.78
CA ALA A 101 14.42 -15.69 9.04
C ALA A 101 15.70 -16.06 9.80
N GLN A 102 16.25 -17.28 9.57
CA GLN A 102 17.51 -17.73 10.15
C GLN A 102 18.74 -17.36 9.31
N THR A 103 18.56 -16.68 8.17
CA THR A 103 19.68 -16.28 7.30
C THR A 103 20.56 -15.27 8.02
N SER A 104 21.84 -15.56 8.19
CA SER A 104 22.80 -14.63 8.78
C SER A 104 22.99 -13.39 7.92
N ALA A 105 23.49 -12.29 8.50
CA ALA A 105 23.81 -11.09 7.74
C ALA A 105 24.83 -11.37 6.63
N GLU A 106 25.84 -12.19 6.89
CA GLU A 106 26.85 -12.62 5.92
C GLU A 106 26.21 -13.40 4.77
N ALA A 107 25.40 -14.41 5.07
CA ALA A 107 24.73 -15.24 4.06
C ALA A 107 23.75 -14.42 3.23
N PHE A 108 23.06 -13.45 3.81
CA PHE A 108 22.18 -12.53 3.08
C PHE A 108 22.97 -11.70 2.07
N VAL A 109 24.09 -11.10 2.48
CA VAL A 109 24.93 -10.31 1.59
C VAL A 109 25.51 -11.19 0.47
N ALA A 110 26.13 -12.33 0.81
CA ALA A 110 26.80 -13.18 -0.17
C ALA A 110 25.83 -13.83 -1.16
N ASN A 111 24.71 -14.34 -0.67
CA ASN A 111 23.77 -15.10 -1.49
C ASN A 111 22.76 -14.17 -2.20
N VAL A 112 22.10 -13.27 -1.46
CA VAL A 112 21.02 -12.44 -2.02
C VAL A 112 21.59 -11.27 -2.80
N LEU A 113 22.45 -10.46 -2.17
CA LEU A 113 22.89 -9.21 -2.80
C LEU A 113 23.91 -9.46 -3.92
N VAL A 114 24.86 -10.37 -3.69
CA VAL A 114 25.95 -10.59 -4.66
C VAL A 114 25.58 -11.71 -5.66
N ARG A 115 25.35 -12.94 -5.19
CA ARG A 115 25.15 -14.08 -6.09
C ARG A 115 23.87 -13.96 -6.93
N ASP A 116 22.74 -13.66 -6.28
CA ASP A 116 21.41 -13.73 -6.93
C ASP A 116 21.09 -12.42 -7.68
N LEU A 117 21.45 -11.26 -7.11
CA LEU A 117 21.10 -9.95 -7.65
C LEU A 117 22.29 -9.24 -8.35
N ASP A 118 23.53 -9.59 -8.00
CA ASP A 118 24.75 -8.94 -8.55
C ASP A 118 24.69 -7.42 -8.46
N ILE A 119 24.23 -6.88 -7.31
CA ILE A 119 23.91 -5.46 -7.16
C ILE A 119 25.11 -4.55 -7.37
N ALA A 120 24.92 -3.40 -8.05
CA ALA A 120 25.93 -2.35 -8.15
C ALA A 120 25.96 -1.46 -6.88
N ALA A 121 24.81 -1.22 -6.26
CA ALA A 121 24.72 -0.55 -4.98
C ALA A 121 23.45 -0.95 -4.21
N VAL A 122 23.53 -0.83 -2.87
CA VAL A 122 22.39 -0.96 -1.97
C VAL A 122 22.07 0.38 -1.31
N VAL A 123 20.77 0.71 -1.20
CA VAL A 123 20.25 1.91 -0.53
C VAL A 123 19.46 1.49 0.69
N VAL A 124 19.82 1.98 1.86
CA VAL A 124 19.18 1.64 3.13
C VAL A 124 18.98 2.86 4.02
N GLY A 125 18.00 2.79 4.92
CA GLY A 125 17.84 3.80 5.98
C GLY A 125 18.99 3.71 7.01
N HIS A 126 19.21 4.80 7.72
CA HIS A 126 20.24 4.89 8.76
C HIS A 126 20.05 3.89 9.92
N ASP A 127 18.82 3.47 10.17
CA ASP A 127 18.38 2.54 11.21
C ASP A 127 18.13 1.10 10.69
N PHE A 128 18.49 0.84 9.45
CA PHE A 128 18.24 -0.45 8.81
C PHE A 128 18.99 -1.58 9.52
N GLN A 129 18.25 -2.65 9.80
CA GLN A 129 18.78 -3.88 10.39
C GLN A 129 18.29 -5.10 9.62
N PHE A 130 19.15 -6.09 9.44
CA PHE A 130 18.85 -7.30 8.68
C PHE A 130 19.63 -8.50 9.19
N GLY A 131 19.28 -9.68 8.62
CA GLY A 131 19.85 -10.96 9.04
C GLY A 131 19.29 -11.46 10.37
N HIS A 132 19.62 -12.69 10.71
CA HIS A 132 19.23 -13.30 11.98
C HIS A 132 19.70 -12.43 13.14
N ASP A 133 18.85 -12.26 14.15
CA ASP A 133 19.06 -11.41 15.33
C ASP A 133 19.41 -9.95 15.01
N ARG A 134 19.07 -9.47 13.80
CA ARG A 134 19.36 -8.09 13.37
C ARG A 134 20.85 -7.74 13.39
N ALA A 135 21.72 -8.72 13.20
CA ALA A 135 23.19 -8.56 13.28
C ALA A 135 23.75 -7.66 12.16
N GLY A 136 23.06 -7.56 11.01
CA GLY A 136 23.43 -6.69 9.90
C GLY A 136 23.02 -5.24 10.14
N THR A 137 23.90 -4.31 9.85
CA THR A 137 23.70 -2.85 9.98
C THR A 137 24.17 -2.12 8.72
N PRO A 138 23.87 -0.82 8.53
CA PRO A 138 24.44 -0.03 7.43
C PRO A 138 25.96 -0.05 7.41
N GLY A 139 26.60 0.02 8.58
CA GLY A 139 28.08 -0.07 8.70
C GLY A 139 28.63 -1.43 8.26
N TYR A 140 27.90 -2.51 8.57
CA TYR A 140 28.24 -3.85 8.08
C TYR A 140 28.14 -3.91 6.54
N LEU A 141 27.05 -3.39 5.94
CA LEU A 141 26.90 -3.33 4.48
C LEU A 141 28.01 -2.52 3.82
N GLN A 142 28.43 -1.40 4.42
CA GLN A 142 29.54 -0.58 3.90
C GLN A 142 30.88 -1.35 3.93
N ALA A 143 31.13 -2.12 4.97
CA ALA A 143 32.34 -2.95 5.06
C ALA A 143 32.36 -4.06 4.02
N GLU A 144 31.25 -4.81 3.93
CA GLU A 144 31.09 -5.89 2.96
C GLU A 144 31.05 -5.37 1.52
N GLY A 145 30.43 -4.23 1.26
CA GLY A 145 30.40 -3.60 -0.06
C GLY A 145 31.80 -3.28 -0.59
N ARG A 146 32.67 -2.70 0.27
CA ARG A 146 34.08 -2.47 -0.07
C ARG A 146 34.84 -3.76 -0.39
N ARG A 147 34.50 -4.86 0.28
CA ARG A 147 35.13 -6.17 0.09
C ARG A 147 34.63 -6.88 -1.15
N LEU A 148 33.33 -6.75 -1.46
CA LEU A 148 32.62 -7.54 -2.48
C LEU A 148 32.34 -6.76 -3.77
N GLY A 149 32.62 -5.45 -3.81
CA GLY A 149 32.54 -4.65 -5.01
C GLY A 149 31.21 -3.94 -5.26
N PHE A 150 30.37 -3.75 -4.22
CA PHE A 150 29.15 -2.93 -4.32
C PHE A 150 29.19 -1.71 -3.41
N GLU A 151 28.48 -0.66 -3.76
CA GLU A 151 28.36 0.55 -2.95
C GLU A 151 27.20 0.47 -1.96
N THR A 152 27.33 1.14 -0.81
CA THR A 152 26.25 1.28 0.19
C THR A 152 25.93 2.74 0.40
N ILE A 153 24.69 3.11 0.04
CA ILE A 153 24.14 4.46 0.21
C ILE A 153 23.22 4.45 1.43
N VAL A 154 23.54 5.26 2.42
CA VAL A 154 22.74 5.37 3.64
C VAL A 154 21.95 6.67 3.60
N VAL A 155 20.62 6.55 3.66
CA VAL A 155 19.69 7.69 3.70
C VAL A 155 19.38 8.03 5.14
N GLY A 156 19.50 9.30 5.50
CA GLY A 156 19.14 9.80 6.83
C GLY A 156 17.65 9.73 7.14
N ALA A 157 17.31 9.99 8.41
CA ALA A 157 15.89 10.08 8.80
C ALA A 157 15.19 11.20 8.03
N VAL A 158 13.97 10.90 7.56
CA VAL A 158 13.05 11.87 6.97
C VAL A 158 11.87 12.01 7.91
N GLY A 159 11.65 13.20 8.41
CA GLY A 159 10.54 13.54 9.28
C GLY A 159 9.65 14.63 8.70
N ASP A 160 8.54 14.90 9.38
CA ASP A 160 7.67 16.04 9.13
C ASP A 160 8.37 17.37 9.54
N ILE A 161 7.65 18.48 9.43
CA ILE A 161 8.15 19.82 9.81
C ILE A 161 8.48 19.95 11.29
N GLU A 162 8.00 19.06 12.15
CA GLU A 162 8.29 18.99 13.58
C GLU A 162 9.40 17.97 13.90
N GLY A 163 9.97 17.33 12.87
CA GLY A 163 11.04 16.33 13.00
C GLY A 163 10.55 14.94 13.41
N ARG A 164 9.24 14.68 13.43
CA ARG A 164 8.69 13.35 13.74
C ARG A 164 8.87 12.42 12.53
N PRO A 165 9.40 11.20 12.71
CA PRO A 165 9.62 10.29 11.60
C PRO A 165 8.29 9.77 11.04
N HIS A 166 8.16 9.80 9.72
CA HIS A 166 7.06 9.09 9.06
C HIS A 166 7.21 7.59 9.27
N SER A 167 6.15 6.92 9.74
CA SER A 167 6.21 5.49 10.04
C SER A 167 4.92 4.76 9.72
N ALA A 168 5.02 3.49 9.31
CA ALA A 168 3.87 2.63 9.10
C ALA A 168 3.02 2.44 10.37
N THR A 169 3.62 2.57 11.56
CA THR A 169 2.90 2.49 12.84
C THR A 169 2.00 3.71 13.03
N ALA A 170 2.50 4.92 12.81
CA ALA A 170 1.70 6.14 12.91
C ALA A 170 0.54 6.14 11.90
N ILE A 171 0.81 5.68 10.66
CA ILE A 171 -0.23 5.58 9.63
C ILE A 171 -1.33 4.59 10.02
N ARG A 172 -0.99 3.43 10.61
CA ARG A 172 -1.99 2.48 11.10
C ARG A 172 -2.84 3.10 12.19
N SER A 173 -2.22 3.72 13.19
CA SER A 173 -2.94 4.41 14.27
C SER A 173 -3.91 5.44 13.72
N ALA A 174 -3.46 6.30 12.80
CA ALA A 174 -4.31 7.30 12.17
C ALA A 174 -5.52 6.68 11.44
N LEU A 175 -5.32 5.59 10.68
CA LEU A 175 -6.42 4.90 10.01
C LEU A 175 -7.37 4.18 10.98
N GLU A 176 -6.84 3.61 12.07
CA GLU A 176 -7.61 2.97 13.14
C GLU A 176 -8.43 3.98 13.94
N GLU A 177 -8.01 5.24 13.99
CA GLU A 177 -8.71 6.36 14.62
C GLU A 177 -9.63 7.12 13.66
N GLY A 178 -9.60 6.81 12.36
CA GLY A 178 -10.36 7.51 11.33
C GLY A 178 -9.69 8.80 10.83
N ASP A 179 -8.48 9.12 11.27
CA ASP A 179 -7.74 10.29 10.79
C ASP A 179 -7.07 10.00 9.43
N VAL A 180 -7.91 9.93 8.41
CA VAL A 180 -7.48 9.72 7.02
C VAL A 180 -6.55 10.84 6.55
N ALA A 181 -6.73 12.05 7.05
CA ALA A 181 -5.91 13.19 6.64
C ALA A 181 -4.47 13.05 7.11
N ALA A 182 -4.25 12.68 8.38
CA ALA A 182 -2.92 12.41 8.92
C ALA A 182 -2.26 11.22 8.20
N ALA A 183 -3.02 10.14 7.97
CA ALA A 183 -2.50 8.99 7.22
C ALA A 183 -2.04 9.39 5.81
N ASN A 184 -2.84 10.13 5.06
CA ASN A 184 -2.53 10.61 3.71
C ASN A 184 -1.33 11.58 3.71
N HIS A 185 -1.21 12.44 4.72
CA HIS A 185 -0.05 13.31 4.89
C HIS A 185 1.24 12.50 5.04
N ASP A 186 1.27 11.52 5.92
CA ASP A 186 2.45 10.69 6.15
C ASP A 186 2.79 9.79 4.96
N LEU A 187 1.78 9.26 4.29
CA LEU A 187 1.94 8.50 3.05
C LEU A 187 2.50 9.36 1.90
N GLY A 188 2.09 10.63 1.80
CA GLY A 188 2.40 11.49 0.66
C GLY A 188 1.52 11.22 -0.57
N TYR A 189 0.54 10.34 -0.43
CA TYR A 189 -0.51 10.03 -1.39
C TYR A 189 -1.79 9.65 -0.62
N ARG A 190 -2.95 9.65 -1.28
CA ARG A 190 -4.21 9.21 -0.67
C ARG A 190 -4.24 7.71 -0.55
N TRP A 191 -4.44 7.22 0.67
CA TRP A 191 -4.53 5.79 0.93
C TRP A 191 -5.70 5.18 0.16
N PHE A 192 -5.48 3.99 -0.40
CA PHE A 192 -6.48 3.29 -1.18
C PHE A 192 -6.44 1.79 -0.91
N VAL A 193 -7.57 1.15 -1.18
CA VAL A 193 -7.70 -0.30 -1.18
C VAL A 193 -8.13 -0.78 -2.56
N ALA A 194 -7.68 -1.97 -2.94
CA ALA A 194 -8.12 -2.64 -4.15
C ALA A 194 -8.96 -3.87 -3.79
N GLY A 195 -9.99 -4.15 -4.58
CA GLY A 195 -10.77 -5.35 -4.42
C GLY A 195 -11.74 -5.57 -5.57
N THR A 196 -12.29 -6.78 -5.62
CA THR A 196 -13.30 -7.14 -6.61
C THR A 196 -14.70 -6.87 -6.06
N VAL A 197 -15.52 -6.21 -6.86
CA VAL A 197 -16.92 -5.94 -6.50
C VAL A 197 -17.73 -7.24 -6.47
N GLN A 198 -18.32 -7.54 -5.32
CA GLN A 198 -19.10 -8.75 -5.07
C GLN A 198 -20.59 -8.45 -5.02
N HIS A 199 -21.39 -9.48 -5.26
CA HIS A 199 -22.83 -9.39 -5.01
C HIS A 199 -23.11 -9.24 -3.52
N GLY A 200 -24.05 -8.34 -3.18
CA GLY A 200 -24.56 -8.15 -1.82
C GLY A 200 -26.08 -8.33 -1.78
N ASP A 201 -26.70 -8.00 -0.64
CA ASP A 201 -28.13 -8.23 -0.39
C ASP A 201 -29.08 -7.30 -1.17
N LYS A 202 -28.53 -6.36 -1.96
CA LYS A 202 -29.28 -5.39 -2.80
C LYS A 202 -30.21 -4.45 -2.03
N ARG A 203 -30.20 -4.43 -0.69
CA ARG A 203 -31.05 -3.57 0.15
C ARG A 203 -30.88 -2.09 -0.14
N GLY A 204 -29.62 -1.64 -0.35
CA GLY A 204 -29.34 -0.26 -0.73
C GLY A 204 -30.05 0.16 -2.01
N ARG A 205 -30.21 -0.74 -2.98
CA ARG A 205 -30.94 -0.45 -4.23
C ARG A 205 -32.42 -0.14 -3.99
N GLU A 206 -33.07 -0.82 -3.05
CA GLU A 206 -34.48 -0.58 -2.67
C GLU A 206 -34.66 0.77 -2.01
N LEU A 207 -33.63 1.26 -1.32
CA LEU A 207 -33.58 2.57 -0.66
C LEU A 207 -33.10 3.71 -1.57
N GLY A 208 -32.81 3.45 -2.86
CA GLY A 208 -32.26 4.45 -3.78
C GLY A 208 -30.73 4.61 -3.70
N TYR A 209 -30.04 3.80 -2.90
CA TYR A 209 -28.59 3.83 -2.66
C TYR A 209 -27.92 2.51 -3.09
N PRO A 210 -27.83 2.21 -4.40
CA PRO A 210 -27.11 1.03 -4.86
C PRO A 210 -25.64 1.12 -4.45
N THR A 211 -25.10 0.04 -3.86
CA THR A 211 -23.70 -0.02 -3.39
C THR A 211 -22.92 -1.11 -4.11
N ALA A 212 -21.64 -0.81 -4.38
CA ALA A 212 -20.63 -1.79 -4.75
C ALA A 212 -20.01 -2.35 -3.48
N ASN A 213 -20.06 -3.68 -3.32
CA ASN A 213 -19.54 -4.36 -2.14
C ASN A 213 -18.10 -4.79 -2.40
N VAL A 214 -17.14 -4.26 -1.64
CA VAL A 214 -15.72 -4.59 -1.73
C VAL A 214 -15.29 -5.25 -0.43
N ARG A 215 -14.82 -6.51 -0.50
CA ARG A 215 -14.31 -7.21 0.68
C ARG A 215 -12.85 -6.81 0.92
N LEU A 216 -12.56 -6.33 2.10
CA LEU A 216 -11.20 -6.06 2.57
C LEU A 216 -10.67 -7.27 3.37
N PRO A 217 -9.34 -7.40 3.54
CA PRO A 217 -8.76 -8.38 4.45
C PRO A 217 -9.33 -8.25 5.86
N ALA A 218 -9.52 -9.39 6.55
CA ALA A 218 -10.09 -9.40 7.89
C ALA A 218 -9.27 -8.60 8.92
N GLU A 219 -7.97 -8.48 8.67
CA GLU A 219 -7.01 -7.75 9.50
C GLU A 219 -6.97 -6.24 9.17
N CYS A 220 -7.83 -5.74 8.27
CA CYS A 220 -7.90 -4.32 7.96
C CYS A 220 -8.37 -3.54 9.19
N GLY A 221 -7.48 -2.72 9.75
CA GLY A 221 -7.72 -1.92 10.94
C GLY A 221 -8.32 -0.54 10.67
N LEU A 222 -8.89 -0.30 9.47
CA LEU A 222 -9.58 0.95 9.21
C LEU A 222 -10.74 1.16 10.20
N ALA A 223 -10.92 2.36 10.73
CA ALA A 223 -12.03 2.69 11.62
C ALA A 223 -13.38 2.38 10.96
N LEU A 224 -14.31 1.79 11.72
CA LEU A 224 -15.66 1.57 11.23
C LEU A 224 -16.41 2.91 11.11
N GLY A 225 -17.11 3.14 10.00
CA GLY A 225 -17.83 4.39 9.76
C GLY A 225 -18.01 4.74 8.29
N ILE A 226 -18.34 6.01 8.06
CA ILE A 226 -18.69 6.56 6.76
C ILE A 226 -17.56 7.44 6.26
N TYR A 227 -17.25 7.31 4.96
CA TYR A 227 -16.10 7.95 4.33
C TYR A 227 -16.46 8.67 3.04
N ALA A 228 -15.85 9.82 2.80
CA ALA A 228 -15.76 10.40 1.45
C ALA A 228 -14.65 9.68 0.68
N VAL A 229 -14.98 9.09 -0.46
CA VAL A 229 -14.07 8.27 -1.26
C VAL A 229 -14.24 8.54 -2.76
N THR A 230 -13.27 8.09 -3.55
CA THR A 230 -13.49 7.90 -4.99
C THR A 230 -13.34 6.42 -5.34
N LEU A 231 -14.13 5.96 -6.32
CA LEU A 231 -13.99 4.64 -6.91
C LEU A 231 -13.34 4.80 -8.28
N THR A 232 -12.20 4.13 -8.46
CA THR A 232 -11.49 4.08 -9.75
C THR A 232 -11.69 2.72 -10.38
N ARG A 233 -12.20 2.69 -11.60
CA ARG A 233 -12.40 1.49 -12.39
C ARG A 233 -11.12 1.05 -13.08
N ARG A 234 -11.14 -0.17 -13.63
CA ARG A 234 -10.02 -0.75 -14.36
C ARG A 234 -9.64 0.04 -15.61
N ASP A 235 -10.59 0.73 -16.26
CA ASP A 235 -10.35 1.58 -17.42
C ASP A 235 -9.74 2.95 -17.06
N GLY A 236 -9.55 3.23 -15.76
CA GLY A 236 -9.01 4.47 -15.23
C GLY A 236 -10.06 5.54 -14.96
N SER A 237 -11.34 5.30 -15.25
CA SER A 237 -12.41 6.23 -14.91
C SER A 237 -12.59 6.34 -13.40
N VAL A 238 -12.73 7.57 -12.90
CA VAL A 238 -12.82 7.89 -11.47
C VAL A 238 -14.17 8.51 -11.17
N TYR A 239 -14.84 7.97 -10.18
CA TYR A 239 -16.17 8.43 -9.75
C TYR A 239 -16.13 8.85 -8.29
N PRO A 240 -16.72 10.01 -7.93
CA PRO A 240 -16.94 10.39 -6.54
C PRO A 240 -17.95 9.44 -5.90
N ALA A 241 -17.75 9.15 -4.60
CA ALA A 241 -18.57 8.19 -3.89
C ALA A 241 -18.57 8.47 -2.38
N VAL A 242 -19.52 7.88 -1.68
CA VAL A 242 -19.54 7.73 -0.22
C VAL A 242 -19.45 6.24 0.10
N ALA A 243 -18.68 5.89 1.12
CA ALA A 243 -18.53 4.49 1.51
C ALA A 243 -18.86 4.28 2.99
N SER A 244 -19.51 3.15 3.28
CA SER A 244 -19.68 2.62 4.62
C SER A 244 -18.72 1.45 4.82
N TYR A 245 -17.88 1.51 5.86
CA TYR A 245 -17.05 0.39 6.31
C TYR A 245 -17.58 -0.08 7.65
N GLY A 246 -18.23 -1.24 7.67
CA GLY A 246 -18.97 -1.70 8.84
C GLY A 246 -19.16 -3.20 8.93
N LYS A 247 -19.61 -3.66 10.12
CA LYS A 247 -19.94 -5.05 10.36
C LYS A 247 -21.39 -5.34 9.93
N ARG A 248 -21.59 -6.42 9.20
CA ARG A 248 -22.95 -6.92 8.93
C ARG A 248 -23.39 -7.87 10.05
N PRO A 249 -24.42 -7.50 10.84
CA PRO A 249 -24.85 -8.33 11.99
C PRO A 249 -25.46 -9.67 11.60
N THR A 250 -25.98 -9.83 10.36
CA THR A 250 -27.03 -10.84 10.07
C THR A 250 -26.64 -11.99 9.15
N PHE A 251 -25.55 -11.92 8.34
CA PHE A 251 -25.36 -12.94 7.29
C PHE A 251 -23.94 -13.48 7.04
N ASP A 252 -22.88 -12.89 7.59
CA ASP A 252 -21.49 -13.26 7.26
C ASP A 252 -20.62 -13.44 8.50
N ASN A 253 -21.14 -14.01 9.60
CA ASN A 253 -20.40 -14.19 10.87
C ASN A 253 -19.70 -12.92 11.38
N GLY A 254 -20.26 -11.72 11.10
CA GLY A 254 -19.69 -10.44 11.51
C GLY A 254 -18.52 -9.96 10.61
N ALA A 255 -18.40 -10.47 9.40
CA ALA A 255 -17.40 -9.97 8.45
C ALA A 255 -17.61 -8.48 8.17
N VAL A 256 -16.50 -7.74 8.13
CA VAL A 256 -16.50 -6.31 7.80
C VAL A 256 -16.52 -6.14 6.28
N LEU A 257 -17.36 -5.24 5.79
CA LEU A 257 -17.53 -4.98 4.38
C LEU A 257 -17.40 -3.49 4.09
N LEU A 258 -16.80 -3.17 2.96
CA LEU A 258 -16.79 -1.83 2.40
C LEU A 258 -17.90 -1.72 1.33
N GLU A 259 -18.93 -0.94 1.63
CA GLU A 259 -20.07 -0.69 0.76
C GLU A 259 -19.94 0.71 0.15
N VAL A 260 -19.72 0.79 -1.15
CA VAL A 260 -19.43 2.05 -1.86
C VAL A 260 -20.63 2.46 -2.71
N HIS A 261 -21.31 3.55 -2.35
CA HIS A 261 -22.32 4.19 -3.16
C HIS A 261 -21.66 5.20 -4.11
N VAL A 262 -21.65 4.86 -5.39
CA VAL A 262 -21.01 5.66 -6.44
C VAL A 262 -22.00 6.69 -6.95
N PHE A 263 -21.66 7.97 -6.87
CA PHE A 263 -22.53 9.05 -7.28
C PHE A 263 -22.68 9.12 -8.79
N ASP A 264 -23.93 9.36 -9.23
CA ASP A 264 -24.27 9.64 -10.64
C ASP A 264 -23.79 8.52 -11.61
N PHE A 265 -23.67 7.29 -11.09
CA PHE A 265 -23.23 6.13 -11.86
C PHE A 265 -24.41 5.24 -12.26
N ALA A 266 -24.49 4.97 -13.54
CA ALA A 266 -25.42 3.98 -14.09
C ALA A 266 -24.62 2.90 -14.83
N GLY A 267 -24.59 1.69 -14.29
CA GLY A 267 -23.84 0.58 -14.88
C GLY A 267 -23.74 -0.62 -13.94
N ASP A 268 -23.02 -1.64 -14.41
CA ASP A 268 -22.71 -2.83 -13.64
C ASP A 268 -21.22 -2.82 -13.29
N LEU A 269 -20.91 -3.07 -12.01
CA LEU A 269 -19.56 -3.16 -11.47
C LEU A 269 -19.23 -4.57 -10.96
N TYR A 270 -20.19 -5.53 -11.00
CA TYR A 270 -19.97 -6.86 -10.45
C TYR A 270 -18.84 -7.60 -11.15
N GLY A 271 -17.94 -8.19 -10.35
CA GLY A 271 -16.76 -8.89 -10.83
C GLY A 271 -15.65 -7.96 -11.31
N GLU A 272 -15.87 -6.65 -11.32
CA GLU A 272 -14.83 -5.70 -11.69
C GLU A 272 -13.86 -5.46 -10.52
N GLU A 273 -12.57 -5.43 -10.81
CA GLU A 273 -11.56 -5.00 -9.87
C GLU A 273 -11.52 -3.48 -9.82
N VAL A 274 -11.74 -2.91 -8.64
CA VAL A 274 -11.80 -1.48 -8.42
C VAL A 274 -10.82 -1.03 -7.34
N ASN A 275 -10.47 0.26 -7.36
CA ASN A 275 -9.74 0.89 -6.26
C ASN A 275 -10.65 1.90 -5.58
N VAL A 276 -10.69 1.86 -4.26
CA VAL A 276 -11.39 2.85 -3.44
C VAL A 276 -10.35 3.69 -2.71
N THR A 277 -10.31 4.98 -3.02
CA THR A 277 -9.35 5.95 -2.46
C THR A 277 -10.05 6.79 -1.40
N PHE A 278 -9.45 6.90 -0.22
CA PHE A 278 -10.03 7.54 0.95
C PHE A 278 -9.59 9.00 1.09
N PHE A 279 -10.57 9.90 1.26
CA PHE A 279 -10.36 11.34 1.38
C PHE A 279 -10.59 11.85 2.81
N ALA A 280 -11.69 11.45 3.43
CA ALA A 280 -12.03 11.85 4.77
C ALA A 280 -12.95 10.84 5.46
N TYR A 281 -12.84 10.74 6.76
CA TYR A 281 -13.80 10.12 7.64
C TYR A 281 -14.91 11.12 7.96
N LEU A 282 -16.17 10.72 7.79
CA LEU A 282 -17.31 11.62 8.04
C LEU A 282 -17.88 11.43 9.43
N ARG A 283 -18.10 10.20 9.84
CA ARG A 283 -18.67 9.83 11.15
C ARG A 283 -18.56 8.32 11.41
N GLY A 284 -18.81 7.92 12.65
CA GLY A 284 -18.98 6.53 13.03
C GLY A 284 -20.31 5.91 12.55
N GLU A 285 -20.45 4.61 12.79
CA GLU A 285 -21.72 3.91 12.58
C GLU A 285 -22.76 4.40 13.59
N GLU A 286 -24.01 4.55 13.14
CA GLU A 286 -25.15 4.94 13.95
C GLU A 286 -26.33 3.98 13.79
N ARG A 287 -27.17 3.89 14.82
CA ARG A 287 -28.44 3.15 14.76
C ARG A 287 -29.58 4.12 14.52
N PHE A 288 -30.45 3.79 13.57
CA PHE A 288 -31.58 4.62 13.23
C PHE A 288 -32.89 4.00 13.74
N SER A 289 -33.81 4.84 14.17
CA SER A 289 -35.11 4.44 14.68
C SER A 289 -36.13 4.12 13.57
N SER A 290 -35.88 4.60 12.35
CA SER A 290 -36.72 4.35 11.18
C SER A 290 -35.89 4.33 9.88
N ILE A 291 -36.50 3.84 8.81
CA ILE A 291 -35.88 3.83 7.46
C ILE A 291 -35.75 5.27 6.94
N GLU A 292 -36.71 6.12 7.21
CA GLU A 292 -36.70 7.53 6.81
C GLU A 292 -35.51 8.26 7.44
N ALA A 293 -35.27 8.06 8.74
CA ALA A 293 -34.13 8.66 9.45
C ALA A 293 -32.79 8.16 8.88
N LEU A 294 -32.72 6.89 8.49
CA LEU A 294 -31.54 6.34 7.80
C LEU A 294 -31.32 7.04 6.46
N ILE A 295 -32.35 7.16 5.62
CA ILE A 295 -32.27 7.82 4.30
C ILE A 295 -31.84 9.27 4.45
N GLU A 296 -32.46 10.03 5.36
CA GLU A 296 -32.06 11.43 5.66
C GLU A 296 -30.58 11.56 6.05
N GLN A 297 -30.06 10.59 6.80
CA GLN A 297 -28.64 10.62 7.18
C GLN A 297 -27.74 10.26 5.98
N MET A 298 -28.14 9.28 5.17
CA MET A 298 -27.41 8.94 3.92
C MET A 298 -27.39 10.12 2.95
N ASP A 299 -28.45 10.90 2.85
CA ASP A 299 -28.51 12.13 2.06
C ASP A 299 -27.50 13.17 2.59
N ARG A 300 -27.46 13.40 3.91
CA ARG A 300 -26.50 14.31 4.56
C ARG A 300 -25.05 13.86 4.33
N ASP A 301 -24.77 12.57 4.49
CA ASP A 301 -23.44 11.99 4.26
C ASP A 301 -23.01 12.17 2.81
N SER A 302 -23.93 11.93 1.87
CA SER A 302 -23.68 12.09 0.43
C SER A 302 -23.38 13.54 0.05
N LEU A 303 -24.13 14.50 0.61
CA LEU A 303 -23.87 15.94 0.39
C LEU A 303 -22.51 16.34 0.95
N THR A 304 -22.19 15.87 2.16
CA THR A 304 -20.90 16.15 2.81
C THR A 304 -19.74 15.54 2.01
N ALA A 305 -19.86 14.29 1.58
CA ALA A 305 -18.86 13.62 0.76
C ALA A 305 -18.63 14.37 -0.56
N ARG A 306 -19.71 14.78 -1.26
CA ARG A 306 -19.61 15.57 -2.49
C ARG A 306 -18.86 16.89 -2.26
N ALA A 307 -19.18 17.62 -1.20
CA ALA A 307 -18.53 18.88 -0.86
C ALA A 307 -17.03 18.70 -0.60
N ILE A 308 -16.65 17.68 0.19
CA ILE A 308 -15.25 17.33 0.47
C ILE A 308 -14.50 16.98 -0.82
N LEU A 309 -15.07 16.09 -1.64
CA LEU A 309 -14.44 15.65 -2.88
C LEU A 309 -14.26 16.78 -3.89
N ALA A 310 -15.24 17.70 -4.00
CA ALA A 310 -15.16 18.87 -4.84
C ALA A 310 -14.07 19.85 -4.40
N SER A 311 -13.85 20.00 -3.09
CA SER A 311 -12.86 20.88 -2.50
C SER A 311 -11.45 20.30 -2.42
N ALA A 312 -11.31 18.96 -2.48
CA ALA A 312 -10.04 18.27 -2.25
C ALA A 312 -8.97 18.48 -3.34
N GLY A 313 -9.32 19.13 -4.43
CA GLY A 313 -8.40 19.38 -5.54
C GLY A 313 -7.89 18.11 -6.24
N PRO A 314 -7.05 18.24 -7.25
CA PRO A 314 -6.60 17.11 -8.09
C PRO A 314 -5.68 16.09 -7.39
N GLY A 315 -5.30 16.33 -6.13
CA GLY A 315 -4.34 15.50 -5.40
C GLY A 315 -2.87 15.84 -5.74
N SER A 316 -1.96 15.06 -5.18
CA SER A 316 -0.54 15.18 -5.45
C SER A 316 -0.19 14.64 -6.85
N ALA A 317 0.98 15.00 -7.38
CA ALA A 317 1.50 14.39 -8.61
C ALA A 317 1.62 12.86 -8.48
N LEU A 318 1.89 12.37 -7.26
CA LEU A 318 1.95 10.94 -6.98
C LEU A 318 0.56 10.29 -7.03
N ASP A 319 -0.50 10.95 -6.51
CA ASP A 319 -1.87 10.45 -6.64
C ASP A 319 -2.27 10.27 -8.10
N ALA A 320 -1.97 11.27 -8.93
CA ALA A 320 -2.23 11.22 -10.37
C ALA A 320 -1.43 10.09 -11.04
N ALA A 321 -0.15 9.92 -10.68
CA ALA A 321 0.70 8.87 -11.20
C ALA A 321 0.22 7.47 -10.80
N ILE A 322 -0.18 7.27 -9.53
CA ILE A 322 -0.75 6.00 -9.03
C ILE A 322 -2.05 5.67 -9.78
N THR A 323 -2.92 6.65 -9.96
CA THR A 323 -4.19 6.46 -10.70
C THR A 323 -3.94 6.10 -12.16
N ALA A 324 -2.97 6.75 -12.82
CA ALA A 324 -2.60 6.50 -14.20
C ALA A 324 -1.83 5.17 -14.40
N THR A 325 -1.32 4.58 -13.32
CA THR A 325 -0.64 3.28 -13.36
C THR A 325 -1.68 2.17 -13.46
N SER A 326 -1.78 1.52 -14.63
CA SER A 326 -2.76 0.45 -14.84
C SER A 326 -2.60 -0.65 -13.79
N VAL A 327 -3.72 -1.20 -13.34
CA VAL A 327 -3.71 -2.38 -12.47
C VAL A 327 -2.97 -3.48 -13.20
N ALA A 328 -1.87 -3.97 -12.64
CA ALA A 328 -1.11 -5.07 -13.23
C ALA A 328 -2.07 -6.24 -13.46
N ARG A 329 -2.14 -6.75 -14.70
CA ARG A 329 -2.85 -8.00 -14.98
C ARG A 329 -2.29 -9.04 -14.05
N GLY A 330 -3.17 -9.64 -13.23
CA GLY A 330 -2.78 -10.54 -12.17
C GLY A 330 -1.74 -11.56 -12.64
N MET A 331 -0.53 -11.40 -12.15
CA MET A 331 0.37 -12.54 -12.09
C MET A 331 -0.02 -13.35 -10.87
N PRO A 332 -0.10 -14.68 -10.98
CA PRO A 332 -0.32 -15.52 -9.80
C PRO A 332 0.80 -15.21 -8.80
N ILE A 333 0.40 -14.83 -7.60
CA ILE A 333 1.31 -14.70 -6.46
C ILE A 333 1.84 -16.11 -6.17
N PRO A 334 3.16 -16.33 -6.14
CA PRO A 334 3.71 -17.63 -5.78
C PRO A 334 3.40 -18.03 -4.33
#